data_a6be830c31f2483818003ba56a0a5339
#
_entry.id   a6be830c31f2483818003ba56a0a5339
#
_cell.length_a   1.000
_cell.length_b   1.000
_cell.length_c   1.000
_cell.angle_alpha   90.00
_cell.angle_beta   90.00
_cell.angle_gamma   90.00
#
_symmetry.space_group_name_H-M   'P 1'
#
loop_
_entity.id
_entity.type
_entity.pdbx_description
1 polymer ?
#
loop_
_entity_poly.entity_id
_entity_poly.type
_entity_poly.pdbx_seq_one_letter_code
_entity_poly.pdbx_strand_id
1 'polypeptide(L)'
;MTDTQPETAVMAVANYQEAQPYLKFLPLLHDLPKQPFFVVYDAEADVLYIDFNNPPQSADDSEMTDDDIVIRYDDAEAIVGLTILNASQR
;
A
#
# COMPACT_ATOMS: atom_id res chain seq x y z
N MET A 1 -28.24 12.41 -6.37
CA MET A 1 -27.68 12.50 -6.49
C MET A 1 -27.06 12.82 -6.78
N THR A 2 -27.00 12.83 -7.09
CA THR A 2 -26.41 12.96 -7.42
C THR A 2 -25.82 13.57 -7.77
N ASP A 3 -25.61 13.92 -7.89
CA ASP A 3 -24.98 14.53 -8.27
C ASP A 3 -24.30 14.86 -8.76
N THR A 4 -23.91 15.03 -9.19
CA THR A 4 -23.05 15.22 -9.69
C THR A 4 -22.63 15.20 -10.44
N GLN A 5 -22.93 15.65 -10.85
CA GLN A 5 -22.23 15.10 -11.49
C GLN A 5 -21.59 15.38 -12.86
N PRO A 6 -21.99 16.18 -13.91
CA PRO A 6 -21.23 16.42 -15.14
C PRO A 6 -19.87 17.03 -14.87
N GLU A 7 -19.84 17.95 -13.95
CA GLU A 7 -18.60 18.63 -13.59
C GLU A 7 -17.61 17.67 -12.96
N THR A 8 -18.12 16.79 -12.10
CA THR A 8 -17.30 15.77 -11.47
C THR A 8 -16.73 14.82 -12.50
N ALA A 9 -17.54 14.44 -13.50
CA ALA A 9 -17.08 13.56 -14.55
C ALA A 9 -15.97 14.19 -15.38
N VAL A 10 -16.08 15.49 -15.69
CA VAL A 10 -15.03 16.18 -16.43
C VAL A 10 -13.74 16.23 -15.64
N MET A 11 -13.82 16.52 -14.35
CA MET A 11 -12.64 16.54 -13.52
C MET A 11 -12.03 15.15 -13.38
N ALA A 12 -12.87 14.12 -13.31
CA ALA A 12 -12.38 12.76 -13.25
C ALA A 12 -11.59 12.40 -14.50
N VAL A 13 -12.07 12.81 -15.68
CA VAL A 13 -11.35 12.56 -16.93
C VAL A 13 -10.03 13.30 -16.95
N ALA A 14 -10.02 14.58 -16.51
CA ALA A 14 -8.79 15.37 -16.51
C ALA A 14 -7.74 14.77 -15.59
N ASN A 15 -8.17 14.22 -14.44
CA ASN A 15 -7.26 13.67 -13.46
C ASN A 15 -6.91 12.20 -13.72
N TYR A 16 -7.63 11.57 -14.64
CA TYR A 16 -7.44 10.14 -14.87
C TYR A 16 -6.02 9.82 -15.34
N GLN A 17 -5.46 10.67 -16.18
CA GLN A 17 -4.11 10.44 -16.68
C GLN A 17 -3.08 10.48 -15.56
N GLU A 18 -3.28 11.37 -14.59
CA GLU A 18 -2.39 11.43 -13.44
C GLU A 18 -2.56 10.23 -12.52
N ALA A 19 -3.76 9.70 -12.45
CA ALA A 19 -4.05 8.54 -11.61
C ALA A 19 -3.64 7.23 -12.27
N GLN A 20 -3.52 7.21 -13.59
CA GLN A 20 -3.33 5.97 -14.34
C GLN A 20 -2.14 5.15 -13.90
N PRO A 21 -0.96 5.75 -13.60
CA PRO A 21 0.17 4.93 -13.13
C PRO A 21 -0.15 4.13 -11.88
N TYR A 22 -0.99 4.66 -11.00
CA TYR A 22 -1.34 3.98 -9.75
C TYR A 22 -2.30 2.82 -9.98
N LEU A 23 -2.99 2.80 -11.12
CA LEU A 23 -3.95 1.74 -11.39
C LEU A 23 -3.28 0.46 -11.89
N LYS A 24 -1.99 0.54 -12.18
CA LYS A 24 -1.25 -0.61 -12.72
C LYS A 24 -1.17 -1.76 -11.74
N PHE A 25 -1.36 -1.49 -10.45
CA PHE A 25 -1.27 -2.56 -9.46
C PHE A 25 -2.57 -3.35 -9.34
N LEU A 26 -3.68 -2.87 -9.92
CA LEU A 26 -4.98 -3.49 -9.75
C LEU A 26 -5.03 -4.97 -10.14
N PRO A 27 -4.40 -5.39 -11.26
CA PRO A 27 -4.44 -6.81 -11.61
C PRO A 27 -3.84 -7.72 -10.55
N LEU A 28 -2.91 -7.19 -9.74
CA LEU A 28 -2.25 -7.99 -8.71
C LEU A 28 -3.20 -8.34 -7.56
N LEU A 29 -4.30 -7.60 -7.42
CA LEU A 29 -5.26 -7.84 -6.34
C LEU A 29 -5.92 -9.21 -6.44
N HIS A 30 -5.93 -9.82 -7.63
CA HIS A 30 -6.51 -11.14 -7.80
C HIS A 30 -5.84 -12.19 -6.91
N ASP A 31 -4.53 -12.04 -6.70
CA ASP A 31 -3.75 -13.05 -6.00
C ASP A 31 -3.51 -12.73 -4.54
N LEU A 32 -3.98 -11.58 -4.07
CA LEU A 32 -3.78 -11.18 -2.69
C LEU A 32 -4.85 -11.76 -1.78
N PRO A 33 -4.50 -12.01 -0.51
CA PRO A 33 -5.50 -12.43 0.47
C PRO A 33 -6.64 -11.42 0.58
N LYS A 34 -7.83 -11.91 0.89
CA LYS A 34 -9.02 -11.06 0.99
C LYS A 34 -9.08 -10.42 2.36
N GLN A 35 -8.18 -9.48 2.62
CA GLN A 35 -8.16 -8.71 3.86
C GLN A 35 -7.74 -7.28 3.54
N PRO A 36 -8.13 -6.33 4.37
CA PRO A 36 -7.71 -4.94 4.17
C PRO A 36 -6.20 -4.80 4.34
N PHE A 37 -5.60 -3.92 3.55
CA PHE A 37 -4.24 -3.51 3.77
C PHE A 37 -4.08 -2.06 3.35
N PHE A 38 -3.09 -1.40 3.95
CA PHE A 38 -2.88 0.03 3.80
C PHE A 38 -1.45 0.25 3.36
N VAL A 39 -1.27 1.04 2.30
CA VAL A 39 0.03 1.21 1.66
C VAL A 39 0.44 2.67 1.76
N VAL A 40 1.66 2.91 2.23
CA VAL A 40 2.26 4.24 2.24
C VAL A 40 3.63 4.14 1.59
N TYR A 41 3.87 4.97 0.58
CA TYR A 41 5.17 5.00 -0.07
C TYR A 41 5.88 6.30 0.27
N ASP A 42 7.07 6.18 0.87
CA ASP A 42 7.96 7.31 1.13
C ASP A 42 8.96 7.38 -0.02
N ALA A 43 8.68 8.27 -0.97
CA ALA A 43 9.49 8.37 -2.18
C ALA A 43 10.91 8.88 -1.90
N GLU A 44 11.07 9.70 -0.87
CA GLU A 44 12.37 10.27 -0.53
C GLU A 44 13.32 9.19 -0.01
N ALA A 45 12.81 8.33 0.87
CA ALA A 45 13.58 7.23 1.42
C ALA A 45 13.53 5.98 0.54
N ASP A 46 12.65 5.95 -0.45
CA ASP A 46 12.37 4.78 -1.29
C ASP A 46 11.96 3.58 -0.47
N VAL A 47 11.02 3.79 0.45
CA VAL A 47 10.52 2.78 1.37
C VAL A 47 9.02 2.64 1.20
N LEU A 48 8.56 1.41 1.07
CA LEU A 48 7.13 1.12 1.00
C LEU A 48 6.70 0.44 2.30
N TYR A 49 5.65 0.96 2.91
CA TYR A 49 5.06 0.39 4.11
C TYR A 49 3.74 -0.25 3.75
N ILE A 50 3.55 -1.50 4.16
CA ILE A 50 2.27 -2.18 4.02
C ILE A 50 1.84 -2.56 5.42
N ASP A 51 0.67 -2.06 5.85
CA ASP A 51 0.14 -2.32 7.17
C ASP A 51 -1.23 -2.94 7.06
N PHE A 52 -1.57 -3.82 7.99
CA PHE A 52 -2.84 -4.53 7.97
C PHE A 52 -3.85 -3.92 8.93
N ASN A 53 -3.49 -2.82 9.59
CA ASN A 53 -4.36 -2.07 10.49
C ASN A 53 -4.19 -0.58 10.23
N ASN A 54 -5.23 0.20 10.51
CA ASN A 54 -5.20 1.64 10.38
C ASN A 54 -5.83 2.28 11.61
N PRO A 55 -5.05 2.94 12.48
CA PRO A 55 -3.61 3.22 12.31
C PRO A 55 -2.76 1.95 12.40
N PRO A 56 -1.51 2.02 11.93
CA PRO A 56 -0.64 0.84 11.98
C PRO A 56 -0.48 0.33 13.40
N GLN A 57 -0.51 -0.99 13.53
CA GLN A 57 -0.34 -1.65 14.81
C GLN A 57 1.14 -1.71 15.17
N SER A 58 1.47 -1.45 16.44
CA SER A 58 2.84 -1.58 16.91
C SER A 58 3.28 -3.04 16.85
N ALA A 59 4.53 -3.23 16.43
CA ALA A 59 5.11 -4.56 16.38
C ALA A 59 5.78 -4.89 17.69
N ASP A 60 5.71 -6.15 18.10
CA ASP A 60 6.45 -6.65 19.26
C ASP A 60 7.80 -7.20 18.85
N ASP A 61 7.93 -7.60 17.58
CA ASP A 61 9.16 -8.18 17.05
C ASP A 61 9.22 -7.91 15.56
N SER A 62 10.42 -8.02 14.99
CA SER A 62 10.61 -7.86 13.57
C SER A 62 11.80 -8.68 13.09
N GLU A 63 11.76 -9.04 11.82
CA GLU A 63 12.83 -9.75 11.13
C GLU A 63 13.14 -9.07 9.83
N MET A 64 14.43 -8.97 9.50
CA MET A 64 14.82 -8.48 8.18
C MET A 64 15.22 -9.67 7.31
N THR A 65 14.62 -9.74 6.13
CA THR A 65 14.98 -10.80 5.16
C THR A 65 16.27 -10.42 4.43
N ASP A 66 16.81 -11.39 3.69
CA ASP A 66 18.06 -11.16 2.95
C ASP A 66 17.90 -10.12 1.84
N ASP A 67 16.68 -9.87 1.37
CA ASP A 67 16.44 -8.88 0.33
C ASP A 67 15.86 -7.57 0.88
N ASP A 68 16.17 -7.27 2.15
CA ASP A 68 15.88 -5.98 2.78
C ASP A 68 14.40 -5.70 2.93
N ILE A 69 13.63 -6.71 3.30
CA ILE A 69 12.23 -6.56 3.69
C ILE A 69 12.14 -6.82 5.19
N VAL A 70 11.59 -5.86 5.94
CA VAL A 70 11.37 -6.03 7.37
C VAL A 70 9.94 -6.54 7.56
N ILE A 71 9.80 -7.70 8.18
CA ILE A 71 8.50 -8.26 8.51
C ILE A 71 8.25 -7.98 9.99
N ARG A 72 7.11 -7.34 10.29
CA ARG A 72 6.78 -6.94 11.67
C ARG A 72 5.68 -7.85 12.19
N TYR A 73 5.86 -8.32 13.43
CA TYR A 73 4.99 -9.31 14.07
C TYR A 73 4.43 -8.79 15.38
N ASP A 74 3.25 -9.28 15.76
CA ASP A 74 2.73 -9.08 17.11
C ASP A 74 3.24 -10.18 18.05
N ASP A 75 2.75 -10.17 19.30
CA ASP A 75 3.19 -11.13 20.31
C ASP A 75 2.68 -12.54 20.05
N ALA A 76 1.73 -12.72 19.15
CA ALA A 76 1.26 -14.02 18.72
C ALA A 76 1.95 -14.49 17.42
N GLU A 77 2.99 -13.75 16.98
CA GLU A 77 3.74 -14.03 15.76
C GLU A 77 2.90 -13.88 14.49
N ALA A 78 1.82 -13.11 14.56
CA ALA A 78 1.07 -12.74 13.36
C ALA A 78 1.71 -11.50 12.72
N ILE A 79 1.75 -11.47 11.40
CA ILE A 79 2.34 -10.34 10.68
C ILE A 79 1.39 -9.14 10.79
N VAL A 80 1.92 -8.01 11.27
CA VAL A 80 1.14 -6.77 11.36
C VAL A 80 1.53 -5.76 10.30
N GLY A 81 2.65 -5.96 9.64
CA GLY A 81 3.05 -5.08 8.57
C GLY A 81 4.39 -5.44 7.96
N LEU A 82 4.68 -4.81 6.84
CA LEU A 82 5.92 -5.00 6.10
C LEU A 82 6.54 -3.64 5.82
N THR A 83 7.88 -3.58 5.88
CA THR A 83 8.63 -2.39 5.46
C THR A 83 9.60 -2.85 4.38
N ILE A 84 9.45 -2.29 3.19
CA ILE A 84 10.21 -2.74 2.01
C ILE A 84 11.19 -1.65 1.63
N LEU A 85 12.47 -1.92 1.81
CA LEU A 85 13.52 -0.97 1.47
C LEU A 85 13.84 -1.05 -0.01
N ASN A 86 14.30 0.06 -0.58
CA ASN A 86 14.66 0.16 -1.99
C ASN A 86 13.49 -0.30 -2.88
N ALA A 87 12.29 0.15 -2.54
CA ALA A 87 11.07 -0.39 -3.11
C ALA A 87 10.98 -0.21 -4.62
N SER A 88 11.42 0.93 -5.14
CA SER A 88 11.31 1.22 -6.57
C SER A 88 12.36 0.49 -7.41
N GLN A 89 13.31 -0.15 -6.78
CA GLN A 89 14.42 -0.80 -7.48
C GLN A 89 14.24 -2.30 -7.60
N ARG A 90 13.05 -2.77 -7.30
CA ARG A 90 12.74 -4.20 -7.31
C ARG A 90 11.99 -4.62 -8.57
#